data_d4c4d0e382cff4abf4aa0af7b72df454
#
_entry.id   d4c4d0e382cff4abf4aa0af7b72df454
#
_cell.length_a   1.000
_cell.length_b   1.000
_cell.length_c   1.000
_cell.angle_alpha   90.00
_cell.angle_beta   90.00
_cell.angle_gamma   90.00
#
_symmetry.space_group_name_H-M   'P 1'
#
loop_
_entity.id
_entity.type
_entity.pdbx_description
1 polymer ?
#
loop_
_entity_poly.entity_id
_entity_poly.type
_entity_poly.pdbx_seq_one_letter_code
_entity_poly.pdbx_strand_id
1 'polypeptide(L)'
;MALAVVIFLLVIGSIIFHFASPWWFTDIAAEWGSIDFTINVTFWVTGFVFISVNLFLAYCVYKFRQKEGHKAVYEPENHKLEVWLSAITALGVVAMLAPGLFVWAQIVTVPEDATEYEVMGQQWQWAYRYPGADGQLGYADTQLVTESNPFGINVEDPRGQDDIVVAGPEMHLPIGQPVKALLRSNDTLHNYTVPQFRVKMDLVPGMISYLWFEPNKIGTYDIMCEELCGIGHFAMRGSVVIDTQADFDDWIAQQATFAETQSMAAPNIAAGRAQFTLCASCHGAQGEGNQALNGPKLAGQSAWYIERQLKYFKEGVSGGEGDTNGQAMVPMARTLADDNAIRNMAAYIASLPSTPAANTVSGDIENGGLIFDRNCAACHLDNGKGTWYTDAPALAGMSDWYFVTQISNFRAGIRGLHENDAYGEQMVGMSTAMSGIEEIEDVAAYINTLR
;
A
#
# COMPACT_ATOMS: atom_id res chain seq x y z
N MET A 1 13.56 -33.90 -39.91
CA MET A 1 13.57 -32.54 -40.50
C MET A 1 12.66 -31.60 -39.73
N ALA A 2 11.37 -31.90 -39.57
CA ALA A 2 10.42 -30.99 -38.89
C ALA A 2 10.87 -30.58 -37.48
N LEU A 3 11.28 -31.52 -36.63
CA LEU A 3 11.73 -31.23 -35.27
C LEU A 3 12.92 -30.23 -35.22
N ALA A 4 13.93 -30.41 -36.08
CA ALA A 4 15.06 -29.49 -36.14
C ALA A 4 14.65 -28.06 -36.56
N VAL A 5 13.68 -27.95 -37.49
CA VAL A 5 13.11 -26.67 -37.91
C VAL A 5 12.33 -26.04 -36.78
N VAL A 6 11.53 -26.81 -36.03
CA VAL A 6 10.77 -26.32 -34.88
C VAL A 6 11.71 -25.75 -33.80
N ILE A 7 12.78 -26.48 -33.44
CA ILE A 7 13.78 -26.00 -32.45
C ILE A 7 14.44 -24.70 -32.95
N PHE A 8 14.83 -24.63 -34.21
CA PHE A 8 15.41 -23.41 -34.78
C PHE A 8 14.45 -22.21 -34.72
N LEU A 9 13.16 -22.41 -35.09
CA LEU A 9 12.13 -21.37 -35.02
C LEU A 9 11.84 -20.94 -33.59
N LEU A 10 11.88 -21.85 -32.62
CA LEU A 10 11.74 -21.54 -31.21
C LEU A 10 12.85 -20.61 -30.72
N VAL A 11 14.12 -20.90 -31.10
CA VAL A 11 15.25 -20.03 -30.74
C VAL A 11 15.06 -18.63 -31.32
N ILE A 12 14.73 -18.53 -32.62
CA ILE A 12 14.47 -17.22 -33.25
C ILE A 12 13.30 -16.50 -32.61
N GLY A 13 12.19 -17.20 -32.36
CA GLY A 13 11.01 -16.65 -31.70
C GLY A 13 11.32 -16.13 -30.29
N SER A 14 12.12 -16.86 -29.51
CA SER A 14 12.57 -16.43 -28.18
C SER A 14 13.43 -15.17 -28.23
N ILE A 15 14.35 -15.07 -29.21
CA ILE A 15 15.18 -13.88 -29.40
C ILE A 15 14.31 -12.67 -29.78
N ILE A 16 13.39 -12.85 -30.74
CA ILE A 16 12.48 -11.78 -31.16
C ILE A 16 11.60 -11.33 -29.97
N PHE A 17 11.04 -12.27 -29.22
CA PHE A 17 10.24 -11.98 -28.03
C PHE A 17 11.04 -11.18 -26.99
N HIS A 18 12.28 -11.58 -26.72
CA HIS A 18 13.16 -10.90 -25.77
C HIS A 18 13.36 -9.42 -26.12
N PHE A 19 13.63 -9.11 -27.40
CA PHE A 19 13.89 -7.74 -27.83
C PHE A 19 12.62 -6.93 -28.19
N ALA A 20 11.51 -7.58 -28.50
CA ALA A 20 10.25 -6.92 -28.83
C ALA A 20 9.33 -6.70 -27.62
N SER A 21 9.55 -7.44 -26.52
CA SER A 21 8.74 -7.35 -25.31
C SER A 21 9.14 -6.16 -24.45
N PRO A 22 8.17 -5.39 -23.88
CA PRO A 22 8.43 -4.20 -23.05
C PRO A 22 8.74 -4.53 -21.57
N TRP A 23 9.30 -5.68 -21.27
CA TRP A 23 9.57 -6.15 -19.89
C TRP A 23 10.90 -5.67 -19.29
N TRP A 24 11.45 -4.60 -19.82
CA TRP A 24 12.70 -4.02 -19.34
C TRP A 24 12.56 -3.34 -17.98
N PHE A 25 13.67 -3.23 -17.26
CA PHE A 25 13.73 -2.58 -15.96
C PHE A 25 13.17 -1.15 -16.00
N THR A 26 12.51 -0.75 -14.92
CA THR A 26 12.21 0.67 -14.66
C THR A 26 13.51 1.46 -14.50
N ASP A 27 13.46 2.77 -14.73
CA ASP A 27 14.61 3.65 -14.45
C ASP A 27 15.01 3.53 -13.00
N ILE A 28 16.31 3.39 -12.74
CA ILE A 28 16.85 3.32 -11.40
C ILE A 28 16.94 4.71 -10.76
N ALA A 29 16.64 4.78 -9.47
CA ALA A 29 16.67 6.01 -8.68
C ALA A 29 17.41 5.87 -7.33
N ALA A 30 18.21 4.79 -7.19
CA ALA A 30 19.10 4.56 -6.06
C ALA A 30 20.42 3.96 -6.55
N GLU A 31 21.38 3.74 -5.63
CA GLU A 31 22.74 3.28 -5.94
C GLU A 31 22.84 1.84 -6.45
N TRP A 32 21.76 1.06 -6.40
CA TRP A 32 21.75 -0.39 -6.69
C TRP A 32 21.88 -0.78 -8.19
N GLY A 33 22.50 0.06 -9.02
CA GLY A 33 22.80 -0.26 -10.43
C GLY A 33 23.64 -1.53 -10.62
N SER A 34 24.38 -1.97 -9.60
CA SER A 34 25.11 -3.23 -9.58
C SER A 34 24.19 -4.46 -9.69
N ILE A 35 22.95 -4.38 -9.19
CA ILE A 35 21.92 -5.43 -9.33
C ILE A 35 21.55 -5.57 -10.82
N ASP A 36 21.19 -4.47 -11.48
CA ASP A 36 20.83 -4.48 -12.90
C ASP A 36 21.98 -4.97 -13.76
N PHE A 37 23.22 -4.56 -13.46
CA PHE A 37 24.40 -5.04 -14.16
C PHE A 37 24.54 -6.57 -14.02
N THR A 38 24.41 -7.09 -12.80
CA THR A 38 24.56 -8.54 -12.53
C THR A 38 23.47 -9.35 -13.23
N ILE A 39 22.23 -8.86 -13.22
CA ILE A 39 21.11 -9.50 -13.92
C ILE A 39 21.36 -9.48 -15.43
N ASN A 40 21.80 -8.36 -16.01
CA ASN A 40 22.12 -8.26 -17.42
C ASN A 40 23.24 -9.22 -17.84
N VAL A 41 24.32 -9.32 -17.06
CA VAL A 41 25.39 -10.30 -17.31
C VAL A 41 24.83 -11.72 -17.31
N THR A 42 23.97 -12.03 -16.34
CA THR A 42 23.32 -13.35 -16.26
C THR A 42 22.46 -13.63 -17.50
N PHE A 43 21.65 -12.68 -17.96
CA PHE A 43 20.86 -12.82 -19.18
C PHE A 43 21.72 -13.04 -20.42
N TRP A 44 22.82 -12.30 -20.57
CA TRP A 44 23.72 -12.48 -21.72
C TRP A 44 24.38 -13.84 -21.72
N VAL A 45 24.89 -14.29 -20.57
CA VAL A 45 25.57 -15.61 -20.47
C VAL A 45 24.58 -16.75 -20.67
N THR A 46 23.44 -16.72 -19.96
CA THR A 46 22.43 -17.77 -20.08
C THR A 46 21.74 -17.77 -21.44
N GLY A 47 21.50 -16.60 -22.02
CA GLY A 47 20.98 -16.45 -23.38
C GLY A 47 21.93 -17.04 -24.43
N PHE A 48 23.23 -16.76 -24.32
CA PHE A 48 24.22 -17.36 -25.18
C PHE A 48 24.24 -18.89 -25.07
N VAL A 49 24.24 -19.43 -23.86
CA VAL A 49 24.20 -20.88 -23.61
C VAL A 49 22.92 -21.49 -24.18
N PHE A 50 21.76 -20.86 -23.92
CA PHE A 50 20.46 -21.30 -24.45
C PHE A 50 20.48 -21.39 -25.98
N ILE A 51 20.94 -20.35 -26.66
CA ILE A 51 21.02 -20.31 -28.12
C ILE A 51 21.98 -21.40 -28.62
N SER A 52 23.19 -21.49 -28.05
CA SER A 52 24.24 -22.44 -28.50
C SER A 52 23.79 -23.87 -28.32
N VAL A 53 23.23 -24.23 -27.17
CA VAL A 53 22.79 -25.60 -26.88
C VAL A 53 21.62 -26.01 -27.79
N ASN A 54 20.62 -25.13 -27.96
CA ASN A 54 19.48 -25.45 -28.80
C ASN A 54 19.83 -25.51 -30.30
N LEU A 55 20.70 -24.64 -30.79
CA LEU A 55 21.20 -24.74 -32.19
C LEU A 55 22.04 -25.99 -32.40
N PHE A 56 22.87 -26.36 -31.41
CA PHE A 56 23.62 -27.62 -31.45
C PHE A 56 22.66 -28.82 -31.45
N LEU A 57 21.62 -28.80 -30.62
CA LEU A 57 20.60 -29.85 -30.63
C LEU A 57 19.89 -29.95 -31.98
N ALA A 58 19.46 -28.82 -32.55
CA ALA A 58 18.86 -28.78 -33.89
C ALA A 58 19.78 -29.35 -34.95
N TYR A 59 21.08 -29.01 -34.89
CA TYR A 59 22.09 -29.57 -35.77
C TYR A 59 22.21 -31.10 -35.58
N CYS A 60 22.27 -31.62 -34.36
CA CYS A 60 22.35 -33.07 -34.09
C CYS A 60 21.13 -33.81 -34.62
N VAL A 61 19.89 -33.28 -34.37
CA VAL A 61 18.65 -33.85 -34.86
C VAL A 61 18.62 -33.88 -36.41
N TYR A 62 19.15 -32.84 -37.04
CA TYR A 62 19.24 -32.79 -38.51
C TYR A 62 20.30 -33.75 -39.05
N LYS A 63 21.52 -33.74 -38.52
CA LYS A 63 22.68 -34.48 -39.02
C LYS A 63 22.57 -35.97 -38.76
N PHE A 64 22.16 -36.37 -37.57
CA PHE A 64 22.11 -37.77 -37.13
C PHE A 64 20.73 -38.43 -37.29
N ARG A 65 19.83 -37.82 -38.09
CA ARG A 65 18.55 -38.45 -38.44
C ARG A 65 18.76 -39.79 -39.13
N GLN A 66 17.81 -40.70 -38.94
CA GLN A 66 17.81 -41.99 -39.60
C GLN A 66 17.88 -41.85 -41.13
N LYS A 67 18.78 -42.57 -41.74
CA LYS A 67 18.93 -42.69 -43.20
C LYS A 67 18.97 -44.17 -43.56
N GLU A 68 18.40 -44.51 -44.71
CA GLU A 68 18.37 -45.88 -45.21
C GLU A 68 19.81 -46.39 -45.38
N GLY A 69 20.13 -47.59 -44.86
CA GLY A 69 21.47 -48.21 -44.93
C GLY A 69 22.49 -47.68 -43.89
N HIS A 70 22.16 -46.72 -43.04
CA HIS A 70 23.07 -46.19 -42.04
C HIS A 70 22.76 -46.76 -40.64
N LYS A 71 23.82 -47.25 -39.95
CA LYS A 71 23.72 -47.68 -38.55
C LYS A 71 24.46 -46.70 -37.67
N ALA A 72 23.89 -46.37 -36.51
CA ALA A 72 24.54 -45.55 -35.48
C ALA A 72 25.77 -46.29 -34.91
N VAL A 73 26.83 -45.57 -34.63
CA VAL A 73 27.96 -46.06 -33.85
C VAL A 73 27.52 -46.14 -32.39
N TYR A 74 27.83 -47.23 -31.73
CA TYR A 74 27.54 -47.42 -30.32
C TYR A 74 28.72 -46.91 -29.48
N GLU A 75 28.55 -45.69 -28.92
CA GLU A 75 29.50 -45.07 -27.98
C GLU A 75 28.69 -44.64 -26.73
N PRO A 76 28.54 -45.53 -25.75
CA PRO A 76 27.68 -45.22 -24.57
C PRO A 76 28.29 -44.21 -23.61
N GLU A 77 29.63 -44.05 -23.61
CA GLU A 77 30.37 -43.22 -22.66
C GLU A 77 31.48 -42.42 -23.36
N ASN A 78 31.57 -41.14 -23.01
CA ASN A 78 32.66 -40.28 -23.44
C ASN A 78 33.21 -39.46 -22.26
N HIS A 79 33.96 -40.08 -21.39
CA HIS A 79 34.51 -39.47 -20.17
C HIS A 79 35.25 -38.15 -20.40
N LYS A 80 35.96 -38.00 -21.55
CA LYS A 80 36.65 -36.73 -21.83
C LYS A 80 35.67 -35.61 -22.08
N LEU A 81 34.60 -35.86 -22.85
CA LEU A 81 33.55 -34.87 -23.12
C LEU A 81 32.79 -34.53 -21.87
N GLU A 82 32.43 -35.51 -21.05
CA GLU A 82 31.73 -35.34 -19.77
C GLU A 82 32.54 -34.50 -18.80
N VAL A 83 33.82 -34.78 -18.61
CA VAL A 83 34.70 -34.00 -17.72
C VAL A 83 34.82 -32.56 -18.23
N TRP A 84 35.03 -32.34 -19.52
CA TRP A 84 35.13 -30.99 -20.06
C TRP A 84 33.84 -30.21 -19.97
N LEU A 85 32.71 -30.81 -20.29
CA LEU A 85 31.40 -30.15 -20.13
C LEU A 85 31.12 -29.79 -18.68
N SER A 86 31.34 -30.71 -17.74
CA SER A 86 31.17 -30.47 -16.31
C SER A 86 32.10 -29.36 -15.81
N ALA A 87 33.38 -29.38 -16.21
CA ALA A 87 34.36 -28.38 -15.78
C ALA A 87 34.01 -26.97 -16.32
N ILE A 88 33.64 -26.86 -17.60
CA ILE A 88 33.25 -25.60 -18.24
C ILE A 88 31.96 -25.05 -17.60
N THR A 89 30.97 -25.92 -17.39
CA THR A 89 29.72 -25.53 -16.72
C THR A 89 29.97 -25.07 -15.31
N ALA A 90 30.74 -25.81 -14.51
CA ALA A 90 31.11 -25.44 -13.16
C ALA A 90 31.81 -24.07 -13.09
N LEU A 91 32.80 -23.87 -14.00
CA LEU A 91 33.50 -22.58 -14.10
C LEU A 91 32.54 -21.44 -14.47
N GLY A 92 31.66 -21.67 -15.43
CA GLY A 92 30.64 -20.69 -15.83
C GLY A 92 29.68 -20.31 -14.69
N VAL A 93 29.22 -21.32 -13.92
CA VAL A 93 28.37 -21.08 -12.74
C VAL A 93 29.10 -20.25 -11.67
N VAL A 94 30.35 -20.60 -11.35
CA VAL A 94 31.17 -19.84 -10.39
C VAL A 94 31.39 -18.41 -10.87
N ALA A 95 31.68 -18.21 -12.15
CA ALA A 95 31.89 -16.88 -12.72
C ALA A 95 30.64 -15.99 -12.68
N MET A 96 29.43 -16.57 -12.75
CA MET A 96 28.15 -15.84 -12.57
C MET A 96 27.79 -15.61 -11.11
N LEU A 97 28.08 -16.60 -10.25
CA LEU A 97 27.73 -16.55 -8.84
C LEU A 97 28.57 -15.51 -8.07
N ALA A 98 29.87 -15.40 -8.37
CA ALA A 98 30.78 -14.53 -7.61
C ALA A 98 30.36 -13.05 -7.63
N PRO A 99 30.00 -12.41 -8.77
CA PRO A 99 29.47 -11.04 -8.77
C PRO A 99 28.17 -10.91 -7.96
N GLY A 100 27.27 -11.90 -8.07
CA GLY A 100 26.02 -11.90 -7.31
C GLY A 100 26.23 -11.94 -5.79
N LEU A 101 27.19 -12.75 -5.32
CA LEU A 101 27.55 -12.81 -3.90
C LEU A 101 28.20 -11.50 -3.42
N PHE A 102 28.97 -10.83 -4.27
CA PHE A 102 29.54 -9.53 -3.96
C PHE A 102 28.43 -8.47 -3.77
N VAL A 103 27.50 -8.40 -4.70
CA VAL A 103 26.33 -7.49 -4.60
C VAL A 103 25.48 -7.83 -3.37
N TRP A 104 25.24 -9.13 -3.12
CA TRP A 104 24.51 -9.56 -1.92
C TRP A 104 25.22 -9.11 -0.63
N ALA A 105 26.54 -9.21 -0.55
CA ALA A 105 27.31 -8.74 0.60
C ALA A 105 27.13 -7.22 0.83
N GLN A 106 27.01 -6.43 -0.24
CA GLN A 106 26.71 -4.99 -0.13
C GLN A 106 25.30 -4.75 0.41
N ILE A 107 24.28 -5.49 -0.08
CA ILE A 107 22.89 -5.36 0.36
C ILE A 107 22.73 -5.61 1.87
N VAL A 108 23.45 -6.58 2.43
CA VAL A 108 23.35 -6.92 3.87
C VAL A 108 24.25 -6.05 4.76
N THR A 109 25.15 -5.26 4.19
CA THR A 109 26.07 -4.40 4.93
C THR A 109 25.57 -2.96 4.89
N VAL A 110 24.87 -2.55 5.93
CA VAL A 110 24.34 -1.19 6.07
C VAL A 110 25.49 -0.21 6.31
N PRO A 111 25.56 0.95 5.63
CA PRO A 111 26.51 2.02 5.94
C PRO A 111 26.37 2.51 7.39
N GLU A 112 27.47 2.86 8.04
CA GLU A 112 27.46 3.31 9.46
C GLU A 112 26.76 4.66 9.63
N ASP A 113 26.70 5.48 8.60
CA ASP A 113 26.07 6.80 8.55
C ASP A 113 24.61 6.75 8.05
N ALA A 114 24.05 5.56 7.85
CA ALA A 114 22.66 5.42 7.43
C ALA A 114 21.68 5.89 8.52
N THR A 115 20.76 6.78 8.16
CA THR A 115 19.68 7.22 9.05
C THR A 115 18.62 6.11 9.13
N GLU A 116 18.22 5.79 10.37
CA GLU A 116 17.17 4.80 10.62
C GLU A 116 15.78 5.44 10.54
N TYR A 117 14.92 4.89 9.70
CA TYR A 117 13.50 5.21 9.62
C TYR A 117 12.72 3.92 9.88
N GLU A 118 11.53 4.02 10.45
CA GLU A 118 10.69 2.85 10.68
C GLU A 118 9.47 2.89 9.76
N VAL A 119 9.20 1.77 9.09
CA VAL A 119 8.04 1.56 8.21
C VAL A 119 7.13 0.53 8.83
N MET A 120 5.88 0.88 9.03
CA MET A 120 4.84 0.01 9.55
C MET A 120 3.87 -0.35 8.42
N GLY A 121 3.69 -1.64 8.17
CA GLY A 121 2.60 -2.16 7.35
C GLY A 121 1.49 -2.72 8.21
N GLN A 122 0.26 -2.40 7.86
CA GLN A 122 -0.94 -3.05 8.42
C GLN A 122 -2.04 -3.06 7.36
N GLN A 123 -3.05 -3.88 7.53
CA GLN A 123 -4.12 -4.09 6.54
C GLN A 123 -5.01 -2.85 6.39
N TRP A 124 -4.96 -2.07 5.34
CA TRP A 124 -4.08 -2.13 4.14
C TRP A 124 -3.49 -0.75 3.91
N GLN A 125 -2.60 -0.34 4.77
CA GLN A 125 -2.03 0.99 4.83
C GLN A 125 -0.58 0.96 5.29
N TRP A 126 0.10 2.10 5.09
CA TRP A 126 1.46 2.37 5.53
C TRP A 126 1.46 3.47 6.59
N ALA A 127 2.41 3.40 7.51
CA ALA A 127 2.77 4.48 8.39
C ALA A 127 4.29 4.54 8.52
N TYR A 128 4.81 5.71 8.79
CA TYR A 128 6.25 5.96 8.84
C TYR A 128 6.60 6.67 10.14
N ARG A 129 7.76 6.33 10.68
CA ARG A 129 8.33 6.97 11.85
C ARG A 129 9.73 7.44 11.55
N TYR A 130 9.97 8.71 11.80
CA TYR A 130 11.22 9.41 11.58
C TYR A 130 11.91 9.65 12.91
N PRO A 131 13.25 9.51 12.98
CA PRO A 131 13.99 9.97 14.14
C PRO A 131 13.87 11.49 14.20
N GLY A 132 13.70 12.01 15.40
CA GLY A 132 13.58 13.44 15.59
C GLY A 132 14.91 14.18 15.47
N ALA A 133 15.04 15.27 16.21
CA ALA A 133 16.22 16.11 16.16
C ALA A 133 17.49 15.44 16.71
N ASP A 134 17.35 14.42 17.56
CA ASP A 134 18.47 13.65 18.11
C ASP A 134 18.99 12.56 17.15
N GLY A 135 18.28 12.32 16.04
CA GLY A 135 18.63 11.34 15.01
C GLY A 135 18.48 9.88 15.46
N GLN A 136 17.74 9.61 16.54
CA GLN A 136 17.57 8.29 17.10
C GLN A 136 16.09 7.96 17.30
N LEU A 137 15.66 6.78 16.88
CA LEU A 137 14.32 6.28 17.19
C LEU A 137 14.24 5.86 18.67
N GLY A 138 13.19 6.29 19.37
CA GLY A 138 12.90 5.83 20.72
C GLY A 138 12.45 4.38 20.79
N TYR A 139 12.49 3.78 21.98
CA TYR A 139 12.02 2.41 22.21
C TYR A 139 10.52 2.31 21.93
N ALA A 140 10.13 1.26 21.23
CA ALA A 140 8.75 0.95 20.91
C ALA A 140 8.38 -0.49 21.29
N ASP A 141 7.14 -0.69 21.77
CA ASP A 141 6.61 -1.99 22.18
C ASP A 141 5.19 -2.18 21.61
N THR A 142 4.92 -3.33 21.03
CA THR A 142 3.60 -3.67 20.48
C THR A 142 2.47 -3.61 21.51
N GLN A 143 2.78 -3.79 22.80
CA GLN A 143 1.80 -3.66 23.88
C GLN A 143 1.36 -2.21 24.12
N LEU A 144 2.11 -1.22 23.63
CA LEU A 144 1.82 0.21 23.76
C LEU A 144 1.10 0.76 22.54
N VAL A 145 0.77 -0.08 21.57
CA VAL A 145 0.06 0.35 20.33
C VAL A 145 -1.36 0.77 20.66
N THR A 146 -1.71 2.00 20.28
CA THR A 146 -3.04 2.59 20.41
C THR A 146 -3.36 3.43 19.19
N GLU A 147 -4.58 3.93 19.07
CA GLU A 147 -4.97 4.86 18.01
C GLU A 147 -4.08 6.11 17.94
N SER A 148 -3.69 6.67 19.09
CA SER A 148 -2.81 7.84 19.18
C SER A 148 -1.32 7.51 19.21
N ASN A 149 -0.96 6.22 19.23
CA ASN A 149 0.41 5.72 19.28
C ASN A 149 0.55 4.44 18.44
N PRO A 150 0.41 4.52 17.11
CA PRO A 150 0.36 3.33 16.25
C PRO A 150 1.67 2.55 16.20
N PHE A 151 2.79 3.15 16.56
CA PHE A 151 4.10 2.48 16.65
C PHE A 151 4.38 1.90 18.03
N GLY A 152 3.56 2.22 19.04
CA GLY A 152 3.81 1.77 20.41
C GLY A 152 5.06 2.40 21.02
N ILE A 153 5.34 3.66 20.75
CA ILE A 153 6.49 4.41 21.30
C ILE A 153 6.33 4.50 22.82
N ASN A 154 7.39 4.20 23.55
CA ASN A 154 7.37 4.35 25.00
C ASN A 154 7.42 5.83 25.39
N VAL A 155 6.36 6.32 26.02
CA VAL A 155 6.24 7.72 26.43
C VAL A 155 7.28 8.13 27.48
N GLU A 156 7.91 7.16 28.16
CA GLU A 156 8.96 7.43 29.15
C GLU A 156 10.37 7.45 28.53
N ASP A 157 10.54 7.03 27.28
CA ASP A 157 11.84 7.10 26.59
C ASP A 157 12.08 8.50 26.04
N PRO A 158 13.09 9.25 26.54
CA PRO A 158 13.36 10.60 26.05
C PRO A 158 13.69 10.67 24.55
N ARG A 159 14.28 9.61 23.98
CA ARG A 159 14.64 9.56 22.55
C ARG A 159 13.43 9.52 21.64
N GLY A 160 12.31 8.95 22.13
CA GLY A 160 11.08 8.88 21.35
C GLY A 160 10.21 10.13 21.41
N GLN A 161 10.57 11.12 22.24
CA GLN A 161 9.73 12.30 22.42
C GLN A 161 9.75 13.23 21.21
N ASP A 162 10.86 13.29 20.51
CA ASP A 162 11.04 14.08 19.28
C ASP A 162 10.81 13.28 18.00
N ASP A 163 10.54 11.97 18.11
CA ASP A 163 10.13 11.16 16.97
C ASP A 163 8.90 11.75 16.27
N ILE A 164 8.86 11.62 14.97
CA ILE A 164 7.74 12.08 14.14
C ILE A 164 7.04 10.88 13.53
N VAL A 165 5.73 10.79 13.75
CA VAL A 165 4.89 9.71 13.21
C VAL A 165 4.00 10.29 12.11
N VAL A 166 4.16 9.75 10.91
CA VAL A 166 3.34 10.09 9.74
C VAL A 166 2.48 8.88 9.38
N ALA A 167 1.18 9.03 9.59
CA ALA A 167 0.20 8.04 9.12
C ALA A 167 -0.26 8.43 7.72
N GLY A 168 -0.15 7.51 6.78
CA GLY A 168 -0.55 7.74 5.39
C GLY A 168 0.37 7.07 4.39
N PRO A 169 0.01 7.13 3.11
CA PRO A 169 0.70 6.38 2.07
C PRO A 169 2.04 7.00 1.64
N GLU A 170 2.34 8.23 2.03
CA GLU A 170 3.48 8.99 1.52
C GLU A 170 4.62 9.10 2.53
N MET A 171 5.82 8.68 2.09
CA MET A 171 7.07 8.78 2.83
C MET A 171 7.99 9.80 2.15
N HIS A 172 8.54 10.74 2.89
CA HIS A 172 9.52 11.70 2.39
C HIS A 172 10.94 11.37 2.83
N LEU A 173 11.92 11.48 1.93
CA LEU A 173 13.32 11.22 2.22
C LEU A 173 14.23 12.19 1.48
N PRO A 174 15.36 12.62 2.08
CA PRO A 174 16.33 13.48 1.42
C PRO A 174 17.18 12.69 0.41
N ILE A 175 17.53 13.34 -0.71
CA ILE A 175 18.41 12.77 -1.73
C ILE A 175 19.85 12.62 -1.21
N GLY A 176 20.53 11.55 -1.61
CA GLY A 176 21.98 11.35 -1.37
C GLY A 176 22.34 11.06 0.08
N GLN A 177 21.38 10.59 0.88
CA GLN A 177 21.62 10.11 2.23
C GLN A 177 21.28 8.62 2.34
N PRO A 178 22.17 7.79 2.90
CA PRO A 178 21.87 6.39 3.14
C PRO A 178 20.70 6.25 4.14
N VAL A 179 19.72 5.46 3.76
CA VAL A 179 18.50 5.16 4.52
C VAL A 179 18.53 3.71 4.95
N LYS A 180 18.36 3.45 6.25
CA LYS A 180 18.03 2.13 6.78
C LYS A 180 16.57 2.11 7.18
N ALA A 181 15.75 1.42 6.41
CA ALA A 181 14.35 1.23 6.73
C ALA A 181 14.17 0.00 7.64
N LEU A 182 13.72 0.23 8.87
CA LEU A 182 13.28 -0.81 9.80
C LEU A 182 11.83 -1.15 9.48
N LEU A 183 11.54 -2.42 9.22
CA LEU A 183 10.26 -2.84 8.70
C LEU A 183 9.51 -3.66 9.74
N ARG A 184 8.28 -3.26 10.06
CA ARG A 184 7.41 -3.93 11.03
C ARG A 184 6.01 -4.15 10.46
N SER A 185 5.36 -5.20 10.91
CA SER A 185 3.95 -5.45 10.68
C SER A 185 3.20 -5.59 11.99
N ASN A 186 2.02 -5.02 12.06
CA ASN A 186 1.11 -5.13 13.21
C ASN A 186 0.15 -6.32 13.11
N ASP A 187 -0.03 -6.93 11.93
CA ASP A 187 -1.08 -7.92 11.71
C ASP A 187 -0.63 -9.15 10.92
N THR A 188 -0.47 -9.04 9.62
CA THR A 188 -0.12 -10.13 8.72
C THR A 188 1.19 -9.86 7.99
N LEU A 189 1.59 -10.77 7.14
CA LEU A 189 2.76 -10.59 6.29
C LEU A 189 2.48 -9.53 5.22
N HIS A 190 3.35 -8.53 5.12
CA HIS A 190 3.40 -7.54 4.06
C HIS A 190 4.77 -7.52 3.42
N ASN A 191 4.93 -6.76 2.37
CA ASN A 191 6.22 -6.55 1.73
C ASN A 191 6.39 -5.09 1.32
N TYR A 192 7.52 -4.49 1.67
CA TYR A 192 7.88 -3.14 1.23
C TYR A 192 8.75 -3.25 -0.01
N THR A 193 8.22 -2.84 -1.14
CA THR A 193 8.91 -2.85 -2.43
C THR A 193 8.89 -1.47 -3.06
N VAL A 194 10.09 -1.00 -3.49
CA VAL A 194 10.24 0.18 -4.36
C VAL A 194 11.07 -0.24 -5.59
N PRO A 195 10.42 -0.54 -6.72
CA PRO A 195 11.09 -1.10 -7.89
C PRO A 195 12.23 -0.23 -8.43
N GLN A 196 12.05 1.10 -8.40
CA GLN A 196 13.06 2.06 -8.86
C GLN A 196 14.30 2.09 -7.96
N PHE A 197 14.20 1.63 -6.71
CA PHE A 197 15.34 1.51 -5.79
C PHE A 197 15.93 0.10 -5.75
N ARG A 198 15.34 -0.88 -6.46
CA ARG A 198 15.75 -2.31 -6.45
C ARG A 198 15.71 -2.92 -5.04
N VAL A 199 14.85 -2.42 -4.17
CA VAL A 199 14.68 -2.94 -2.81
C VAL A 199 13.34 -3.65 -2.65
N LYS A 200 13.39 -4.74 -1.91
CA LYS A 200 12.24 -5.55 -1.53
C LYS A 200 12.55 -6.31 -0.25
N MET A 201 11.69 -6.20 0.76
CA MET A 201 11.83 -6.94 2.01
C MET A 201 10.48 -7.12 2.69
N ASP A 202 10.28 -8.29 3.28
CA ASP A 202 9.06 -8.64 3.99
C ASP A 202 8.98 -7.97 5.37
N LEU A 203 7.77 -7.53 5.72
CA LEU A 203 7.39 -7.12 7.06
C LEU A 203 6.72 -8.31 7.74
N VAL A 204 7.44 -8.93 8.66
CA VAL A 204 6.97 -10.16 9.34
C VAL A 204 6.44 -9.80 10.73
N PRO A 205 5.18 -10.16 11.08
CA PRO A 205 4.64 -9.90 12.41
C PRO A 205 5.54 -10.47 13.51
N GLY A 206 5.84 -9.64 14.53
CA GLY A 206 6.69 -10.01 15.64
C GLY A 206 8.19 -9.98 15.38
N MET A 207 8.61 -9.55 14.19
CA MET A 207 10.01 -9.36 13.82
C MET A 207 10.25 -7.94 13.29
N ILE A 208 11.48 -7.46 13.44
CA ILE A 208 11.94 -6.26 12.74
C ILE A 208 12.92 -6.72 11.66
N SER A 209 12.50 -6.64 10.41
CA SER A 209 13.39 -6.79 9.26
C SER A 209 13.93 -5.44 8.83
N TYR A 210 14.89 -5.41 7.93
CA TYR A 210 15.45 -4.15 7.42
C TYR A 210 15.90 -4.30 5.97
N LEU A 211 15.94 -3.18 5.30
CA LEU A 211 16.66 -2.95 4.06
C LEU A 211 17.34 -1.59 4.10
N TRP A 212 18.27 -1.33 3.18
CA TRP A 212 18.87 -0.03 3.05
C TRP A 212 19.04 0.36 1.58
N PHE A 213 19.06 1.66 1.32
CA PHE A 213 19.31 2.24 0.01
C PHE A 213 19.74 3.71 0.17
N GLU A 214 20.38 4.24 -0.87
CA GLU A 214 20.69 5.67 -0.98
C GLU A 214 19.98 6.22 -2.22
N PRO A 215 18.94 7.07 -2.06
CA PRO A 215 18.25 7.65 -3.19
C PRO A 215 19.13 8.68 -3.91
N ASN A 216 19.22 8.58 -5.23
CA ASN A 216 20.11 9.42 -6.04
C ASN A 216 19.37 10.25 -7.09
N LYS A 217 18.04 10.24 -7.10
CA LYS A 217 17.22 10.98 -8.07
C LYS A 217 15.96 11.51 -7.40
N ILE A 218 15.76 12.82 -7.48
CA ILE A 218 14.53 13.49 -7.01
C ILE A 218 13.33 13.00 -7.80
N GLY A 219 12.20 12.81 -7.11
CA GLY A 219 10.93 12.36 -7.72
C GLY A 219 10.07 11.56 -6.75
N THR A 220 8.90 11.17 -7.22
CA THR A 220 7.95 10.33 -6.48
C THR A 220 7.96 8.93 -7.07
N TYR A 221 8.08 7.92 -6.22
CA TYR A 221 8.22 6.51 -6.59
C TYR A 221 7.20 5.66 -5.84
N ASP A 222 6.60 4.67 -6.53
CA ASP A 222 5.59 3.81 -5.94
C ASP A 222 6.19 2.89 -4.86
N ILE A 223 5.51 2.83 -3.72
CA ILE A 223 5.66 1.78 -2.72
C ILE A 223 4.55 0.76 -2.96
N MET A 224 4.91 -0.51 -3.04
CA MET A 224 3.97 -1.60 -3.26
C MET A 224 4.09 -2.65 -2.17
N CYS A 225 2.95 -3.22 -1.76
CA CYS A 225 2.93 -4.48 -1.05
C CYS A 225 2.95 -5.61 -2.08
N GLU A 226 3.97 -6.46 -2.08
CA GLU A 226 4.10 -7.60 -2.98
C GLU A 226 4.00 -8.96 -2.27
N GLU A 227 3.42 -8.97 -1.07
CA GLU A 227 3.07 -10.19 -0.34
C GLU A 227 1.58 -10.22 -0.04
N LEU A 228 0.90 -11.33 -0.35
CA LEU A 228 -0.55 -11.44 -0.21
C LEU A 228 -0.97 -11.24 1.26
N CYS A 229 -1.53 -10.09 1.56
CA CYS A 229 -1.89 -9.66 2.92
C CYS A 229 -3.41 -9.59 3.17
N GLY A 230 -4.23 -10.16 2.30
CA GLY A 230 -5.68 -10.19 2.45
C GLY A 230 -6.44 -9.56 1.28
N ILE A 231 -7.71 -9.26 1.47
CA ILE A 231 -8.60 -8.83 0.40
C ILE A 231 -8.21 -7.46 -0.19
N GLY A 232 -7.68 -6.55 0.63
CA GLY A 232 -7.23 -5.21 0.20
C GLY A 232 -5.78 -5.17 -0.32
N HIS A 233 -5.14 -6.33 -0.51
CA HIS A 233 -3.75 -6.39 -0.97
C HIS A 233 -3.48 -5.57 -2.23
N PHE A 234 -4.36 -5.60 -3.20
CA PHE A 234 -4.22 -4.85 -4.47
C PHE A 234 -4.23 -3.32 -4.29
N ALA A 235 -4.82 -2.84 -3.19
CA ALA A 235 -4.97 -1.43 -2.86
C ALA A 235 -3.93 -0.92 -1.84
N MET A 236 -3.07 -1.80 -1.30
CA MET A 236 -2.03 -1.42 -0.35
C MET A 236 -0.83 -0.81 -1.10
N ARG A 237 -1.00 0.42 -1.52
CA ARG A 237 -0.01 1.23 -2.22
C ARG A 237 0.43 2.40 -1.37
N GLY A 238 1.59 2.94 -1.69
CA GLY A 238 2.11 4.18 -1.15
C GLY A 238 3.08 4.81 -2.12
N SER A 239 3.67 5.91 -1.73
CA SER A 239 4.72 6.59 -2.48
C SER A 239 5.87 7.00 -1.57
N VAL A 240 7.07 7.00 -2.12
CA VAL A 240 8.22 7.64 -1.51
C VAL A 240 8.62 8.84 -2.36
N VAL A 241 8.64 10.01 -1.74
CA VAL A 241 9.05 11.28 -2.33
C VAL A 241 10.50 11.52 -1.96
N ILE A 242 11.35 11.65 -2.96
CA ILE A 242 12.75 12.01 -2.77
C ILE A 242 12.89 13.50 -3.02
N ASP A 243 13.19 14.21 -1.95
CA ASP A 243 13.27 15.66 -1.89
C ASP A 243 14.73 16.15 -1.93
N THR A 244 14.91 17.44 -2.22
CA THR A 244 16.15 18.10 -1.82
C THR A 244 16.24 18.15 -0.30
N GLN A 245 17.45 18.31 0.26
CA GLN A 245 17.58 18.44 1.72
C GLN A 245 16.72 19.58 2.28
N ALA A 246 16.67 20.71 1.58
CA ALA A 246 15.90 21.87 2.03
C ALA A 246 14.39 21.63 2.02
N ASP A 247 13.86 20.97 0.97
CA ASP A 247 12.43 20.64 0.88
C ASP A 247 12.05 19.60 1.94
N PHE A 248 12.92 18.61 2.19
CA PHE A 248 12.73 17.64 3.27
C PHE A 248 12.74 18.32 4.65
N ASP A 249 13.69 19.22 4.92
CA ASP A 249 13.76 19.95 6.18
C ASP A 249 12.51 20.81 6.41
N ASP A 250 12.02 21.46 5.36
CA ASP A 250 10.78 22.25 5.40
C ASP A 250 9.55 21.37 5.62
N TRP A 251 9.51 20.18 5.01
CA TRP A 251 8.41 19.24 5.16
C TRP A 251 8.37 18.62 6.57
N ILE A 252 9.53 18.13 7.07
CA ILE A 252 9.61 17.49 8.38
C ILE A 252 9.33 18.48 9.53
N ALA A 253 9.72 19.75 9.36
CA ALA A 253 9.45 20.81 10.33
C ALA A 253 7.95 21.16 10.48
N GLN A 254 7.11 20.74 9.54
CA GLN A 254 5.65 20.92 9.61
C GLN A 254 4.96 19.77 10.33
N GLN A 255 5.66 18.66 10.58
CA GLN A 255 5.12 17.50 11.27
C GLN A 255 5.22 17.69 12.79
N ALA A 256 4.20 17.22 13.50
CA ALA A 256 4.22 17.25 14.97
C ALA A 256 5.12 16.13 15.50
N THR A 257 5.90 16.42 16.52
CA THR A 257 6.64 15.42 17.28
C THR A 257 5.70 14.53 18.10
N PHE A 258 6.16 13.35 18.51
CA PHE A 258 5.39 12.47 19.37
C PHE A 258 5.00 13.17 20.69
N ALA A 259 5.91 13.89 21.31
CA ALA A 259 5.61 14.67 22.54
C ALA A 259 4.52 15.71 22.30
N GLU A 260 4.56 16.41 21.17
CA GLU A 260 3.50 17.38 20.82
C GLU A 260 2.16 16.70 20.63
N THR A 261 2.12 15.55 19.92
CA THR A 261 0.88 14.79 19.73
C THR A 261 0.31 14.28 21.06
N GLN A 262 1.17 13.78 21.96
CA GLN A 262 0.74 13.31 23.29
C GLN A 262 0.32 14.46 24.23
N SER A 263 0.89 15.65 24.05
CA SER A 263 0.57 16.85 24.86
C SER A 263 -0.66 17.61 24.35
N MET A 264 -1.22 17.22 23.21
CA MET A 264 -2.43 17.88 22.70
C MET A 264 -3.55 17.84 23.73
N ALA A 265 -4.13 19.00 24.02
CA ALA A 265 -5.26 19.11 24.94
C ALA A 265 -6.42 18.21 24.49
N ALA A 266 -7.06 17.54 25.42
CA ALA A 266 -8.27 16.77 25.13
C ALA A 266 -9.30 17.64 24.41
N PRO A 267 -10.03 17.10 23.42
CA PRO A 267 -11.04 17.85 22.70
C PRO A 267 -12.10 18.48 23.62
N ASN A 268 -12.44 19.73 23.39
CA ASN A 268 -13.48 20.44 24.15
C ASN A 268 -14.87 20.15 23.55
N ILE A 269 -15.55 19.16 24.11
CA ILE A 269 -16.90 18.75 23.69
C ILE A 269 -17.90 19.89 23.75
N ALA A 270 -17.80 20.80 24.75
CA ALA A 270 -18.71 21.94 24.88
C ALA A 270 -18.52 22.96 23.73
N ALA A 271 -17.30 23.19 23.31
CA ALA A 271 -17.00 24.02 22.15
C ALA A 271 -17.53 23.37 20.85
N GLY A 272 -17.30 22.07 20.66
CA GLY A 272 -17.86 21.30 19.55
C GLY A 272 -19.39 21.38 19.50
N ARG A 273 -20.07 21.23 20.65
CA ARG A 273 -21.51 21.37 20.75
C ARG A 273 -22.00 22.74 20.29
N ALA A 274 -21.34 23.82 20.72
CA ALA A 274 -21.73 25.18 20.35
C ALA A 274 -21.64 25.39 18.83
N GLN A 275 -20.61 24.87 18.19
CA GLN A 275 -20.39 24.96 16.73
C GLN A 275 -21.34 24.03 15.95
N PHE A 276 -21.74 22.88 16.51
CA PHE A 276 -22.63 21.91 15.87
C PHE A 276 -24.02 22.47 15.52
N THR A 277 -24.44 23.56 16.15
CA THR A 277 -25.73 24.20 15.86
C THR A 277 -25.93 24.51 14.37
N LEU A 278 -24.85 24.87 13.66
CA LEU A 278 -24.89 25.10 12.22
C LEU A 278 -25.09 23.78 11.45
N CYS A 279 -24.40 22.72 11.85
CA CYS A 279 -24.46 21.40 11.21
C CYS A 279 -25.84 20.72 11.45
N ALA A 280 -26.43 20.96 12.61
CA ALA A 280 -27.72 20.41 13.01
C ALA A 280 -28.87 20.78 12.05
N SER A 281 -28.76 21.87 11.30
CA SER A 281 -29.76 22.29 10.31
C SER A 281 -30.00 21.24 9.22
N CYS A 282 -28.98 20.48 8.85
CA CYS A 282 -29.06 19.41 7.86
C CYS A 282 -28.95 18.02 8.50
N HIS A 283 -28.08 17.87 9.51
CA HIS A 283 -27.76 16.56 10.12
C HIS A 283 -28.65 16.19 11.31
N GLY A 284 -29.60 17.08 11.69
CA GLY A 284 -30.46 16.89 12.86
C GLY A 284 -29.79 17.28 14.18
N ALA A 285 -30.59 17.64 15.18
CA ALA A 285 -30.11 18.17 16.47
C ALA A 285 -29.31 17.16 17.30
N GLN A 286 -29.53 15.86 17.07
CA GLN A 286 -28.79 14.73 17.67
C GLN A 286 -27.89 14.03 16.67
N GLY A 287 -27.66 14.64 15.51
CA GLY A 287 -26.88 14.00 14.45
C GLY A 287 -27.57 12.78 13.82
N GLU A 288 -28.88 12.69 13.93
CA GLU A 288 -29.73 11.59 13.47
C GLU A 288 -29.89 11.55 11.94
N GLY A 289 -29.55 12.62 11.25
CA GLY A 289 -29.67 12.80 9.81
C GLY A 289 -31.01 13.29 9.33
N ASN A 290 -31.07 13.78 8.08
CA ASN A 290 -32.30 14.24 7.42
C ASN A 290 -32.17 13.97 5.91
N GLN A 291 -32.82 12.92 5.42
CA GLN A 291 -32.78 12.54 4.02
C GLN A 291 -33.30 13.62 3.08
N ALA A 292 -34.36 14.35 3.49
CA ALA A 292 -34.96 15.40 2.65
C ALA A 292 -34.00 16.58 2.39
N LEU A 293 -32.99 16.77 3.26
CA LEU A 293 -31.95 17.79 3.14
C LEU A 293 -30.59 17.19 2.70
N ASN A 294 -30.55 15.91 2.32
CA ASN A 294 -29.34 15.16 2.03
C ASN A 294 -28.29 15.20 3.15
N GLY A 295 -28.73 15.38 4.40
CA GLY A 295 -27.87 15.36 5.58
C GLY A 295 -27.80 13.95 6.16
N PRO A 296 -26.71 13.19 5.98
CA PRO A 296 -26.60 11.85 6.54
C PRO A 296 -26.51 11.89 8.07
N LYS A 297 -26.85 10.76 8.67
CA LYS A 297 -26.64 10.53 10.10
C LYS A 297 -25.14 10.58 10.41
N LEU A 298 -24.78 11.29 11.48
CA LEU A 298 -23.43 11.45 12.00
C LEU A 298 -23.22 10.69 13.32
N ALA A 299 -24.26 10.65 14.17
CA ALA A 299 -24.19 9.98 15.46
C ALA A 299 -23.86 8.48 15.30
N GLY A 300 -22.87 8.01 16.07
CA GLY A 300 -22.37 6.64 16.00
C GLY A 300 -21.12 6.47 15.13
N GLN A 301 -20.65 7.55 14.50
CA GLN A 301 -19.36 7.54 13.82
C GLN A 301 -18.20 7.82 14.79
N SER A 302 -17.05 7.27 14.49
CA SER A 302 -15.81 7.48 15.25
C SER A 302 -15.27 8.90 15.07
N ALA A 303 -14.68 9.47 16.14
CA ALA A 303 -14.13 10.82 16.10
C ALA A 303 -13.05 10.97 15.01
N TRP A 304 -12.12 10.01 14.91
CA TRP A 304 -11.06 10.04 13.90
C TRP A 304 -11.61 10.12 12.47
N TYR A 305 -12.69 9.40 12.17
CA TYR A 305 -13.30 9.41 10.84
C TYR A 305 -13.98 10.75 10.54
N ILE A 306 -14.74 11.29 11.51
CA ILE A 306 -15.38 12.62 11.38
C ILE A 306 -14.30 13.69 11.18
N GLU A 307 -13.21 13.66 11.98
CA GLU A 307 -12.10 14.59 11.85
C GLU A 307 -11.51 14.54 10.42
N ARG A 308 -11.19 13.35 9.92
CA ARG A 308 -10.67 13.16 8.57
C ARG A 308 -11.63 13.70 7.50
N GLN A 309 -12.91 13.37 7.58
CA GLN A 309 -13.88 13.84 6.58
C GLN A 309 -14.05 15.36 6.61
N LEU A 310 -14.03 15.99 7.78
CA LEU A 310 -14.09 17.44 7.88
C LEU A 310 -12.85 18.12 7.29
N LYS A 311 -11.66 17.56 7.50
CA LYS A 311 -10.43 18.01 6.85
C LYS A 311 -10.53 17.85 5.33
N TYR A 312 -10.96 16.69 4.86
CA TYR A 312 -11.11 16.42 3.41
C TYR A 312 -12.08 17.39 2.74
N PHE A 313 -13.20 17.71 3.35
CA PHE A 313 -14.10 18.74 2.82
C PHE A 313 -13.48 20.15 2.89
N LYS A 314 -12.79 20.49 3.97
CA LYS A 314 -12.14 21.81 4.12
C LYS A 314 -11.07 22.05 3.08
N GLU A 315 -10.28 21.03 2.74
CA GLU A 315 -9.18 21.04 1.81
C GLU A 315 -9.60 20.79 0.35
N GLY A 316 -10.83 20.32 0.14
CA GLY A 316 -11.36 20.01 -1.19
C GLY A 316 -11.00 18.61 -1.72
N VAL A 317 -10.47 17.75 -0.86
CA VAL A 317 -10.22 16.31 -1.16
C VAL A 317 -11.56 15.59 -1.40
N SER A 318 -12.59 15.94 -0.63
CA SER A 318 -13.98 15.49 -0.81
C SER A 318 -14.86 16.65 -1.25
N GLY A 319 -15.98 16.35 -1.94
CA GLY A 319 -16.91 17.35 -2.46
C GLY A 319 -16.43 17.99 -3.77
N GLY A 320 -15.70 17.22 -4.58
CA GLY A 320 -15.24 17.62 -5.91
C GLY A 320 -16.38 17.67 -6.96
N GLU A 321 -15.98 17.84 -8.23
CA GLU A 321 -16.91 17.87 -9.36
C GLU A 321 -17.72 16.57 -9.45
N GLY A 322 -19.03 16.68 -9.62
CA GLY A 322 -19.96 15.55 -9.65
C GLY A 322 -20.57 15.17 -8.30
N ASP A 323 -19.95 15.53 -7.16
CA ASP A 323 -20.52 15.31 -5.82
C ASP A 323 -21.32 16.50 -5.33
N THR A 324 -22.52 16.71 -5.90
CA THR A 324 -23.37 17.86 -5.59
C THR A 324 -23.66 18.01 -4.09
N ASN A 325 -23.86 16.89 -3.38
CA ASN A 325 -24.15 16.89 -1.95
C ASN A 325 -22.89 17.15 -1.12
N GLY A 326 -21.75 16.55 -1.51
CA GLY A 326 -20.47 16.80 -0.88
C GLY A 326 -19.97 18.22 -1.08
N GLN A 327 -20.25 18.85 -2.23
CA GLN A 327 -19.95 20.27 -2.47
C GLN A 327 -20.61 21.20 -1.44
N ALA A 328 -21.80 20.87 -0.95
CA ALA A 328 -22.45 21.64 0.10
C ALA A 328 -21.71 21.58 1.44
N MET A 329 -20.95 20.51 1.70
CA MET A 329 -20.14 20.36 2.91
C MET A 329 -18.85 21.19 2.91
N VAL A 330 -18.29 21.51 1.74
CA VAL A 330 -17.05 22.29 1.63
C VAL A 330 -17.12 23.64 2.35
N PRO A 331 -18.10 24.53 2.08
CA PRO A 331 -18.22 25.78 2.82
C PRO A 331 -18.53 25.57 4.30
N MET A 332 -19.25 24.50 4.66
CA MET A 332 -19.57 24.18 6.06
C MET A 332 -18.32 23.79 6.84
N ALA A 333 -17.49 22.90 6.30
CA ALA A 333 -16.22 22.50 6.91
C ALA A 333 -15.25 23.69 7.06
N ARG A 334 -15.24 24.61 6.10
CA ARG A 334 -14.43 25.85 6.15
C ARG A 334 -14.82 26.85 7.23
N THR A 335 -16.00 26.70 7.84
CA THR A 335 -16.38 27.51 9.02
C THR A 335 -15.60 27.11 10.29
N LEU A 336 -15.01 25.91 10.31
CA LEU A 336 -14.15 25.46 11.39
C LEU A 336 -12.77 26.13 11.23
N ALA A 337 -12.39 26.96 12.19
CA ALA A 337 -11.25 27.87 12.07
C ALA A 337 -9.93 27.12 11.89
N ASP A 338 -9.70 26.09 12.70
CA ASP A 338 -8.46 25.35 12.82
C ASP A 338 -8.72 23.87 13.14
N ASP A 339 -7.67 23.09 13.24
CA ASP A 339 -7.71 21.67 13.59
C ASP A 339 -8.29 21.41 14.98
N ASN A 340 -8.09 22.32 15.94
CA ASN A 340 -8.72 22.19 17.25
C ASN A 340 -10.26 22.29 17.14
N ALA A 341 -10.77 23.19 16.32
CA ALA A 341 -12.21 23.29 16.07
C ALA A 341 -12.77 22.03 15.41
N ILE A 342 -12.01 21.44 14.48
CA ILE A 342 -12.36 20.17 13.82
C ILE A 342 -12.36 19.03 14.85
N ARG A 343 -11.31 18.89 15.67
CA ARG A 343 -11.21 17.88 16.73
C ARG A 343 -12.34 18.02 17.77
N ASN A 344 -12.66 19.23 18.20
CA ASN A 344 -13.75 19.50 19.12
C ASN A 344 -15.10 19.08 18.53
N MET A 345 -15.34 19.38 17.26
CA MET A 345 -16.54 18.99 16.51
C MET A 345 -16.64 17.47 16.40
N ALA A 346 -15.56 16.80 16.00
CA ALA A 346 -15.49 15.35 15.84
C ALA A 346 -15.79 14.64 17.18
N ALA A 347 -15.15 15.07 18.27
CA ALA A 347 -15.38 14.53 19.59
C ALA A 347 -16.83 14.74 20.08
N TYR A 348 -17.42 15.90 19.82
CA TYR A 348 -18.83 16.15 20.15
C TYR A 348 -19.75 15.20 19.37
N ILE A 349 -19.56 15.07 18.04
CA ILE A 349 -20.38 14.17 17.20
C ILE A 349 -20.25 12.71 17.68
N ALA A 350 -19.04 12.26 17.98
CA ALA A 350 -18.81 10.91 18.49
C ALA A 350 -19.47 10.66 19.88
N SER A 351 -19.69 11.73 20.68
CA SER A 351 -20.38 11.66 21.98
C SER A 351 -21.91 11.60 21.87
N LEU A 352 -22.46 11.83 20.66
CA LEU A 352 -23.92 11.82 20.48
C LEU A 352 -24.46 10.38 20.58
N PRO A 353 -25.64 10.21 21.23
CA PRO A 353 -26.28 8.90 21.34
C PRO A 353 -26.66 8.37 19.95
N SER A 354 -26.15 7.22 19.58
CA SER A 354 -26.48 6.60 18.30
C SER A 354 -27.78 5.80 18.41
N THR A 355 -28.75 6.20 17.59
CA THR A 355 -29.96 5.41 17.31
C THR A 355 -29.89 4.93 15.86
N PRO A 356 -30.39 3.71 15.51
CA PRO A 356 -30.40 3.27 14.12
C PRO A 356 -31.11 4.29 13.22
N ALA A 357 -30.58 4.51 12.01
CA ALA A 357 -31.24 5.30 10.99
C ALA A 357 -32.54 4.60 10.51
N ALA A 358 -33.42 5.39 9.90
CA ALA A 358 -34.63 4.81 9.28
C ALA A 358 -34.23 3.92 8.07
N ASN A 359 -34.94 2.81 7.90
CA ASN A 359 -34.79 1.97 6.72
C ASN A 359 -35.53 2.64 5.56
N THR A 360 -34.79 3.06 4.53
CA THR A 360 -35.35 3.73 3.35
C THR A 360 -35.04 2.97 2.05
N VAL A 361 -34.13 2.01 2.11
CA VAL A 361 -33.73 1.15 1.01
C VAL A 361 -34.30 -0.26 1.23
N SER A 362 -34.79 -0.86 0.16
CA SER A 362 -35.27 -2.26 0.16
C SER A 362 -34.28 -3.12 -0.60
N GLY A 363 -33.93 -4.27 -0.03
CA GLY A 363 -33.00 -5.22 -0.65
C GLY A 363 -33.11 -6.60 -0.01
N ASP A 364 -32.45 -7.57 -0.60
CA ASP A 364 -32.32 -8.93 -0.07
C ASP A 364 -31.26 -8.95 1.05
N ILE A 365 -31.73 -9.03 2.30
CA ILE A 365 -30.87 -9.03 3.50
C ILE A 365 -29.93 -10.23 3.53
N GLU A 366 -30.37 -11.41 3.05
CA GLU A 366 -29.55 -12.62 3.05
C GLU A 366 -28.40 -12.49 2.03
N ASN A 367 -28.71 -12.05 0.81
CA ASN A 367 -27.70 -11.78 -0.22
C ASN A 367 -26.77 -10.64 0.22
N GLY A 368 -27.31 -9.57 0.78
CA GLY A 368 -26.54 -8.46 1.32
C GLY A 368 -25.54 -8.88 2.41
N GLY A 369 -25.94 -9.80 3.29
CA GLY A 369 -25.06 -10.40 4.31
C GLY A 369 -23.89 -11.18 3.69
N LEU A 370 -24.17 -12.03 2.70
CA LEU A 370 -23.12 -12.78 1.99
C LEU A 370 -22.12 -11.87 1.26
N ILE A 371 -22.61 -10.78 0.66
CA ILE A 371 -21.75 -9.80 -0.02
C ILE A 371 -20.93 -9.03 1.02
N PHE A 372 -21.54 -8.62 2.13
CA PHE A 372 -20.88 -7.89 3.22
C PHE A 372 -19.75 -8.72 3.82
N ASP A 373 -20.00 -9.97 4.19
CA ASP A 373 -19.00 -10.88 4.78
C ASP A 373 -17.80 -11.07 3.84
N ARG A 374 -18.09 -11.21 2.55
CA ARG A 374 -17.05 -11.46 1.55
C ARG A 374 -16.23 -10.22 1.21
N ASN A 375 -16.86 -9.03 1.13
CA ASN A 375 -16.21 -7.84 0.54
C ASN A 375 -16.01 -6.68 1.53
N CYS A 376 -16.74 -6.63 2.66
CA CYS A 376 -16.77 -5.46 3.53
C CYS A 376 -16.23 -5.74 4.94
N ALA A 377 -16.55 -6.93 5.48
CA ALA A 377 -16.28 -7.28 6.88
C ALA A 377 -14.79 -7.25 7.25
N ALA A 378 -13.90 -7.57 6.32
CA ALA A 378 -12.46 -7.56 6.58
C ALA A 378 -11.93 -6.18 7.02
N CYS A 379 -12.52 -5.08 6.52
CA CYS A 379 -12.16 -3.73 6.90
C CYS A 379 -13.13 -3.15 7.94
N HIS A 380 -14.45 -3.31 7.70
CA HIS A 380 -15.47 -2.69 8.50
C HIS A 380 -15.91 -3.52 9.71
N LEU A 381 -15.28 -4.68 9.94
CA LEU A 381 -15.58 -5.73 10.93
C LEU A 381 -16.94 -6.41 10.69
N ASP A 382 -17.11 -7.63 11.17
CA ASP A 382 -18.35 -8.43 11.02
C ASP A 382 -19.59 -7.72 11.60
N ASN A 383 -19.39 -6.88 12.61
CA ASN A 383 -20.45 -6.09 13.23
C ASN A 383 -20.68 -4.73 12.57
N GLY A 384 -19.94 -4.41 11.50
CA GLY A 384 -20.04 -3.14 10.78
C GLY A 384 -19.62 -1.90 11.57
N LYS A 385 -18.96 -2.02 12.73
CA LYS A 385 -18.56 -0.88 13.57
C LYS A 385 -17.32 -0.16 13.09
N GLY A 386 -16.59 -0.77 12.13
CA GLY A 386 -15.34 -0.21 11.65
C GLY A 386 -14.27 -0.15 12.73
N THR A 387 -13.09 0.29 12.34
CA THR A 387 -11.96 0.46 13.27
C THR A 387 -10.93 1.41 12.68
N TRP A 388 -10.25 2.17 13.54
CA TRP A 388 -9.11 3.00 13.16
C TRP A 388 -7.96 2.15 12.59
N TYR A 389 -7.89 0.91 13.00
CA TYR A 389 -6.81 -0.01 12.62
C TYR A 389 -6.78 -0.31 11.12
N THR A 390 -7.93 -0.43 10.48
CA THR A 390 -8.07 -0.59 9.03
C THR A 390 -8.55 0.70 8.32
N ASP A 391 -8.59 1.82 9.04
CA ASP A 391 -9.14 3.11 8.57
C ASP A 391 -10.56 3.04 8.01
N ALA A 392 -11.32 2.04 8.42
CA ALA A 392 -12.66 1.77 7.95
C ALA A 392 -13.72 2.34 8.93
N PRO A 393 -14.60 3.24 8.47
CA PRO A 393 -15.65 3.84 9.31
C PRO A 393 -16.73 2.83 9.71
N ALA A 394 -17.52 3.21 10.71
CA ALA A 394 -18.73 2.47 11.07
C ALA A 394 -19.75 2.52 9.93
N LEU A 395 -20.26 1.36 9.53
CA LEU A 395 -21.39 1.19 8.61
C LEU A 395 -22.68 0.86 9.37
N ALA A 396 -22.56 0.16 10.52
CA ALA A 396 -23.71 -0.21 11.35
C ALA A 396 -24.55 1.01 11.76
N GLY A 397 -25.83 0.96 11.45
CA GLY A 397 -26.80 1.99 11.82
C GLY A 397 -26.64 3.35 11.12
N MET A 398 -25.85 3.44 10.05
CA MET A 398 -25.76 4.63 9.20
C MET A 398 -27.04 4.79 8.35
N SER A 399 -27.20 5.94 7.68
CA SER A 399 -28.27 6.11 6.71
C SER A 399 -28.04 5.24 5.49
N ASP A 400 -28.94 4.33 5.19
CA ASP A 400 -28.85 3.36 4.09
C ASP A 400 -28.81 4.03 2.70
N TRP A 401 -29.62 5.04 2.47
CA TRP A 401 -29.59 5.86 1.25
C TRP A 401 -28.23 6.53 1.05
N TYR A 402 -27.58 6.94 2.15
CA TYR A 402 -26.24 7.55 2.09
C TYR A 402 -25.17 6.51 1.76
N PHE A 403 -25.29 5.29 2.31
CA PHE A 403 -24.42 4.18 1.91
C PHE A 403 -24.52 3.93 0.41
N VAL A 404 -25.73 3.77 -0.12
CA VAL A 404 -25.96 3.57 -1.57
C VAL A 404 -25.35 4.71 -2.39
N THR A 405 -25.55 5.95 -1.96
CA THR A 405 -24.97 7.13 -2.63
C THR A 405 -23.44 7.07 -2.63
N GLN A 406 -22.82 6.79 -1.48
CA GLN A 406 -21.37 6.82 -1.38
C GLN A 406 -20.69 5.68 -2.14
N ILE A 407 -21.24 4.47 -2.08
CA ILE A 407 -20.71 3.35 -2.88
C ILE A 407 -20.86 3.66 -4.39
N SER A 408 -21.97 4.27 -4.79
CA SER A 408 -22.15 4.70 -6.18
C SER A 408 -21.16 5.77 -6.61
N ASN A 409 -20.83 6.73 -5.72
CA ASN A 409 -19.85 7.77 -5.96
C ASN A 409 -18.41 7.19 -6.08
N PHE A 410 -18.03 6.25 -5.22
CA PHE A 410 -16.75 5.54 -5.34
C PHE A 410 -16.68 4.78 -6.67
N ARG A 411 -17.73 4.06 -7.03
CA ARG A 411 -17.80 3.28 -8.27
C ARG A 411 -17.74 4.14 -9.53
N ALA A 412 -18.30 5.34 -9.47
CA ALA A 412 -18.26 6.32 -10.56
C ALA A 412 -16.97 7.16 -10.60
N GLY A 413 -16.07 7.00 -9.63
CA GLY A 413 -14.86 7.82 -9.48
C GLY A 413 -15.13 9.26 -9.07
N ILE A 414 -16.33 9.57 -8.59
CA ILE A 414 -16.71 10.89 -8.06
C ILE A 414 -16.05 11.12 -6.69
N ARG A 415 -15.81 10.04 -5.94
CA ARG A 415 -15.13 10.02 -4.66
C ARG A 415 -13.98 9.01 -4.68
N GLY A 416 -12.88 9.30 -3.97
CA GLY A 416 -11.77 8.37 -3.77
C GLY A 416 -10.69 8.42 -4.85
N LEU A 417 -10.76 9.32 -5.84
CA LEU A 417 -9.71 9.48 -6.86
C LEU A 417 -8.87 10.74 -6.68
N HIS A 418 -9.08 11.49 -5.60
CA HIS A 418 -8.21 12.61 -5.28
C HIS A 418 -6.85 12.08 -4.79
N GLU A 419 -5.73 12.67 -5.22
CA GLU A 419 -4.36 12.23 -4.87
C GLU A 419 -4.12 12.10 -3.36
N ASN A 420 -4.82 12.90 -2.55
CA ASN A 420 -4.73 12.89 -1.08
C ASN A 420 -5.81 12.01 -0.42
N ASP A 421 -6.57 11.19 -1.16
CA ASP A 421 -7.60 10.27 -0.61
C ASP A 421 -7.21 8.79 -0.81
N ALA A 422 -6.09 8.37 -0.26
CA ALA A 422 -5.60 7.00 -0.35
C ALA A 422 -6.59 5.94 0.17
N TYR A 423 -7.35 6.28 1.20
CA TYR A 423 -8.38 5.37 1.76
C TYR A 423 -9.63 5.32 0.88
N GLY A 424 -9.96 6.41 0.20
CA GLY A 424 -11.02 6.44 -0.80
C GLY A 424 -10.67 5.61 -2.03
N GLU A 425 -9.42 5.59 -2.47
CA GLU A 425 -8.97 4.75 -3.58
C GLU A 425 -9.21 3.25 -3.31
N GLN A 426 -8.98 2.80 -2.07
CA GLN A 426 -9.32 1.44 -1.66
C GLN A 426 -10.81 1.16 -1.84
N MET A 427 -11.68 2.11 -1.47
CA MET A 427 -13.12 1.97 -1.64
C MET A 427 -13.56 2.02 -3.10
N VAL A 428 -12.85 2.76 -3.98
CA VAL A 428 -13.07 2.70 -5.43
C VAL A 428 -12.87 1.26 -5.91
N GLY A 429 -11.74 0.62 -5.56
CA GLY A 429 -11.48 -0.78 -5.89
C GLY A 429 -12.54 -1.73 -5.34
N MET A 430 -12.87 -1.63 -4.04
CA MET A 430 -13.85 -2.50 -3.39
C MET A 430 -15.28 -2.32 -3.93
N SER A 431 -15.66 -1.11 -4.32
CA SER A 431 -16.99 -0.84 -4.90
C SER A 431 -17.24 -1.57 -6.22
N THR A 432 -16.18 -1.90 -6.96
CA THR A 432 -16.27 -2.65 -8.22
C THR A 432 -16.56 -4.15 -8.02
N ALA A 433 -16.39 -4.67 -6.79
CA ALA A 433 -16.71 -6.05 -6.46
C ALA A 433 -18.23 -6.36 -6.46
N MET A 434 -19.07 -5.31 -6.38
CA MET A 434 -20.52 -5.44 -6.51
C MET A 434 -20.94 -5.27 -7.97
N SER A 435 -21.85 -6.14 -8.47
CA SER A 435 -22.22 -6.18 -9.89
C SER A 435 -23.08 -4.98 -10.33
N GLY A 436 -23.87 -4.40 -9.44
CA GLY A 436 -24.75 -3.29 -9.75
C GLY A 436 -25.46 -2.68 -8.54
N ILE A 437 -26.43 -1.82 -8.84
CA ILE A 437 -27.19 -1.09 -7.80
C ILE A 437 -27.97 -2.05 -6.89
N GLU A 438 -28.50 -3.16 -7.42
CA GLU A 438 -29.26 -4.15 -6.66
C GLU A 438 -28.43 -4.74 -5.52
N GLU A 439 -27.17 -5.16 -5.80
CA GLU A 439 -26.28 -5.69 -4.76
C GLU A 439 -25.86 -4.62 -3.73
N ILE A 440 -25.74 -3.36 -4.14
CA ILE A 440 -25.47 -2.24 -3.23
C ILE A 440 -26.68 -2.02 -2.28
N GLU A 441 -27.90 -2.10 -2.81
CA GLU A 441 -29.14 -1.99 -2.02
C GLU A 441 -29.32 -3.19 -1.08
N ASP A 442 -28.95 -4.40 -1.51
CA ASP A 442 -28.96 -5.59 -0.65
C ASP A 442 -28.01 -5.42 0.55
N VAL A 443 -26.77 -4.95 0.30
CA VAL A 443 -25.81 -4.66 1.37
C VAL A 443 -26.33 -3.55 2.28
N ALA A 444 -26.95 -2.48 1.75
CA ALA A 444 -27.55 -1.41 2.53
C ALA A 444 -28.67 -1.95 3.45
N ALA A 445 -29.52 -2.82 2.93
CA ALA A 445 -30.58 -3.49 3.71
C ALA A 445 -29.99 -4.36 4.84
N TYR A 446 -28.89 -5.09 4.56
CA TYR A 446 -28.20 -5.89 5.58
C TYR A 446 -27.55 -5.01 6.67
N ILE A 447 -26.88 -3.92 6.30
CA ILE A 447 -26.23 -2.99 7.24
C ILE A 447 -27.24 -2.42 8.24
N ASN A 448 -28.49 -2.19 7.83
CA ASN A 448 -29.57 -1.77 8.72
C ASN A 448 -29.90 -2.80 9.82
N THR A 449 -29.53 -4.05 9.66
CA THR A 449 -29.70 -5.09 10.69
C THR A 449 -28.57 -5.10 11.71
N LEU A 450 -27.41 -4.53 11.38
CA LEU A 450 -26.24 -4.44 12.26
C LEU A 450 -26.47 -3.36 13.33
N ARG A 451 -26.24 -3.68 14.61
CA ARG A 451 -26.53 -2.79 15.74
C ARG A 451 -25.41 -2.79 16.76
#